data_192279ac6e05beaa2c4aa1493102984a
#
_entry.id   192279ac6e05beaa2c4aa1493102984a
#
_cell.length_a   1.000
_cell.length_b   1.000
_cell.length_c   1.000
_cell.angle_alpha   90.00
_cell.angle_beta   90.00
_cell.angle_gamma   90.00
#
_symmetry.space_group_name_H-M   'P 1'
#
loop_
_entity.id
_entity.type
_entity.pdbx_description
1 polymer ?
#
loop_
_entity_poly.entity_id
_entity_poly.type
_entity_poly.pdbx_seq_one_letter_code
_entity_poly.pdbx_strand_id
1 'polypeptide(L)'
;MTEPVELPIEDSIDLHSFQPNEIADLVKEYLHQALLRGYREVRIIHGRGIGVQRRIVHSLLKAHPRVAAFYDESDRGSTVVTLRTSQ
;
A
#
# COMPACT_ATOMS: atom_id res chain seq x y z
N MET A 1 -9.22 -2.82 31.45
CA MET A 1 -9.91 -3.28 30.32
C MET A 1 -8.98 -3.66 29.19
N THR A 2 -9.28 -4.72 28.59
CA THR A 2 -8.42 -5.21 27.56
C THR A 2 -8.93 -4.81 26.20
N GLU A 3 -8.08 -4.20 25.45
CA GLU A 3 -8.44 -3.90 24.12
C GLU A 3 -8.35 -5.12 23.28
N PRO A 4 -9.19 -5.26 22.30
CA PRO A 4 -8.98 -6.34 21.36
C PRO A 4 -7.60 -6.17 20.77
N VAL A 5 -6.94 -7.26 20.64
CA VAL A 5 -5.62 -7.21 20.05
C VAL A 5 -5.83 -7.13 18.57
N GLU A 6 -5.88 -5.93 18.13
CA GLU A 6 -6.08 -5.68 16.73
C GLU A 6 -4.94 -4.84 16.29
N LEU A 7 -4.14 -5.37 15.40
CA LEU A 7 -3.02 -4.60 14.90
C LEU A 7 -3.55 -3.41 14.14
N PRO A 8 -3.13 -2.22 14.53
CA PRO A 8 -3.61 -1.05 13.80
C PRO A 8 -3.09 -1.07 12.38
N ILE A 9 -3.91 -0.58 11.48
CA ILE A 9 -3.45 -0.35 10.12
C ILE A 9 -2.63 0.92 10.17
N GLU A 10 -1.37 0.80 9.83
CA GLU A 10 -0.48 1.94 9.83
C GLU A 10 -0.49 2.57 8.46
N ASP A 11 0.10 3.74 8.36
CA ASP A 11 0.17 4.44 7.10
C ASP A 11 1.25 3.90 6.19
N SER A 12 1.82 2.76 6.53
CA SER A 12 2.75 2.09 5.64
C SER A 12 2.59 0.58 5.75
N ILE A 13 2.93 -0.12 4.70
CA ILE A 13 2.92 -1.57 4.68
C ILE A 13 4.20 -2.05 4.03
N ASP A 14 4.81 -3.07 4.62
CA ASP A 14 6.06 -3.63 4.12
C ASP A 14 5.77 -4.96 3.46
N LEU A 15 6.03 -5.03 2.17
CA LEU A 15 5.70 -6.19 1.37
C LEU A 15 6.90 -7.10 1.08
N HIS A 16 8.09 -6.71 1.57
CA HIS A 16 9.29 -7.38 1.07
C HIS A 16 9.36 -8.86 1.40
N SER A 17 8.64 -9.31 2.44
CA SER A 17 8.68 -10.71 2.83
C SER A 17 7.54 -11.53 2.22
N PHE A 18 6.70 -10.93 1.41
CA PHE A 18 5.57 -11.64 0.81
C PHE A 18 5.92 -12.10 -0.59
N GLN A 19 5.25 -13.17 -1.01
CA GLN A 19 5.45 -13.72 -2.34
C GLN A 19 4.72 -12.86 -3.38
N PRO A 20 5.24 -12.81 -4.60
CA PRO A 20 4.58 -12.01 -5.64
C PRO A 20 3.10 -12.33 -5.82
N ASN A 21 2.72 -13.59 -5.71
CA ASN A 21 1.32 -13.95 -5.92
C ASN A 21 0.41 -13.53 -4.76
N GLU A 22 0.99 -13.02 -3.67
CA GLU A 22 0.21 -12.52 -2.54
C GLU A 22 0.01 -11.03 -2.59
N ILE A 23 0.82 -10.33 -3.39
CA ILE A 23 0.89 -8.87 -3.32
C ILE A 23 -0.41 -8.20 -3.73
N ALA A 24 -1.03 -8.69 -4.79
CA ALA A 24 -2.22 -8.03 -5.32
C ALA A 24 -3.32 -7.95 -4.26
N ASP A 25 -3.62 -9.08 -3.63
CA ASP A 25 -4.69 -9.11 -2.64
C ASP A 25 -4.32 -8.32 -1.40
N LEU A 26 -3.05 -8.43 -0.98
CA LEU A 26 -2.59 -7.68 0.18
C LEU A 26 -2.73 -6.18 -0.01
N VAL A 27 -2.30 -5.68 -1.16
CA VAL A 27 -2.34 -4.25 -1.42
C VAL A 27 -3.78 -3.77 -1.53
N LYS A 28 -4.64 -4.54 -2.19
CA LYS A 28 -6.04 -4.17 -2.31
C LYS A 28 -6.69 -4.06 -0.94
N GLU A 29 -6.44 -5.05 -0.10
CA GLU A 29 -7.02 -5.04 1.24
C GLU A 29 -6.44 -3.90 2.06
N TYR A 30 -5.15 -3.68 1.95
CA TYR A 30 -4.51 -2.60 2.69
C TYR A 30 -5.10 -1.24 2.31
N LEU A 31 -5.25 -0.99 1.01
CA LEU A 31 -5.82 0.27 0.55
C LEU A 31 -7.26 0.44 1.02
N HIS A 32 -8.02 -0.64 1.01
CA HIS A 32 -9.38 -0.60 1.51
C HIS A 32 -9.41 -0.19 2.97
N GLN A 33 -8.57 -0.80 3.80
CA GLN A 33 -8.52 -0.47 5.21
C GLN A 33 -8.02 0.96 5.43
N ALA A 34 -7.05 1.38 4.65
CA ALA A 34 -6.53 2.74 4.78
C ALA A 34 -7.62 3.76 4.46
N LEU A 35 -8.40 3.50 3.44
CA LEU A 35 -9.50 4.39 3.08
C LEU A 35 -10.57 4.43 4.17
N LEU A 36 -10.86 3.29 4.77
CA LEU A 36 -11.83 3.26 5.86
C LEU A 36 -11.36 4.07 7.06
N ARG A 37 -10.06 4.16 7.25
CA ARG A 37 -9.50 4.92 8.35
C ARG A 37 -9.26 6.38 8.00
N GLY A 38 -9.55 6.76 6.79
CA GLY A 38 -9.42 8.16 6.38
C GLY A 38 -8.00 8.58 6.06
N TYR A 39 -7.11 7.65 5.83
CA TYR A 39 -5.75 8.00 5.45
C TYR A 39 -5.76 8.65 4.07
N ARG A 40 -4.98 9.71 3.94
CA ARG A 40 -4.87 10.39 2.66
C ARG A 40 -3.59 10.02 1.92
N GLU A 41 -2.63 9.51 2.65
CA GLU A 41 -1.35 9.16 2.06
C GLU A 41 -0.82 7.94 2.76
N VAL A 42 -0.35 6.99 1.99
CA VAL A 42 0.24 5.78 2.55
C VAL A 42 1.50 5.45 1.80
N ARG A 43 2.34 4.63 2.40
CA ARG A 43 3.59 4.20 1.79
C ARG A 43 3.58 2.70 1.66
N ILE A 44 3.95 2.21 0.50
CA ILE A 44 4.04 0.79 0.24
C ILE A 44 5.51 0.45 0.03
N ILE A 45 6.06 -0.35 0.92
CA ILE A 45 7.47 -0.71 0.88
C ILE A 45 7.59 -2.04 0.16
N HIS A 46 8.00 -2.01 -1.10
CA HIS A 46 8.07 -3.22 -1.90
C HIS A 46 9.49 -3.77 -2.01
N GLY A 47 10.47 -3.04 -1.49
CA GLY A 47 11.83 -3.48 -1.57
C GLY A 47 12.49 -3.10 -2.87
N ARG A 48 13.81 -3.23 -2.89
CA ARG A 48 14.58 -2.80 -4.05
C ARG A 48 15.05 -3.93 -4.95
N GLY A 49 14.55 -5.13 -4.73
CA GLY A 49 15.03 -6.29 -5.45
C GLY A 49 14.90 -6.15 -6.95
N ILE A 50 14.41 -7.20 -7.61
CA ILE A 50 14.36 -7.20 -9.07
C ILE A 50 13.16 -6.44 -9.63
N GLY A 51 12.39 -5.82 -8.78
CA GLY A 51 11.33 -4.96 -9.24
C GLY A 51 10.01 -5.65 -9.55
N VAL A 52 9.90 -6.94 -9.27
CA VAL A 52 8.66 -7.66 -9.53
C VAL A 52 7.52 -7.09 -8.68
N GLN A 53 7.77 -6.98 -7.38
CA GLN A 53 6.73 -6.48 -6.48
C GLN A 53 6.38 -5.04 -6.78
N ARG A 54 7.37 -4.24 -7.09
CA ARG A 54 7.14 -2.84 -7.45
C ARG A 54 6.23 -2.75 -8.68
N ARG A 55 6.47 -3.61 -9.66
CA ARG A 55 5.67 -3.61 -10.88
C ARG A 55 4.22 -3.99 -10.59
N ILE A 56 4.03 -5.01 -9.75
CA ILE A 56 2.69 -5.42 -9.37
C ILE A 56 1.96 -4.29 -8.66
N VAL A 57 2.64 -3.65 -7.71
CA VAL A 57 2.06 -2.53 -6.97
C VAL A 57 1.68 -1.41 -7.92
N HIS A 58 2.57 -1.03 -8.82
CA HIS A 58 2.29 0.06 -9.74
C HIS A 58 1.11 -0.24 -10.64
N SER A 59 0.99 -1.47 -11.12
CA SER A 59 -0.16 -1.87 -11.93
C SER A 59 -1.47 -1.72 -11.17
N LEU A 60 -1.48 -2.16 -9.91
CA LEU A 60 -2.66 -2.05 -9.08
C LEU A 60 -3.03 -0.59 -8.83
N LEU A 61 -2.03 0.24 -8.55
CA LEU A 61 -2.30 1.63 -8.24
C LEU A 61 -2.85 2.37 -9.46
N LYS A 62 -2.33 2.06 -10.63
CA LYS A 62 -2.83 2.70 -11.85
C LYS A 62 -4.30 2.39 -12.09
N ALA A 63 -4.73 1.19 -11.70
CA ALA A 63 -6.09 0.77 -11.96
C ALA A 63 -7.05 1.10 -10.81
N HIS A 64 -6.54 1.56 -9.68
CA HIS A 64 -7.37 1.75 -8.49
C HIS A 64 -8.07 3.10 -8.55
N PRO A 65 -9.40 3.12 -8.49
CA PRO A 65 -10.14 4.38 -8.66
C PRO A 65 -9.95 5.39 -7.54
N ARG A 66 -9.50 4.92 -6.37
CA ARG A 66 -9.32 5.82 -5.23
C ARG A 66 -7.88 6.30 -5.10
N VAL A 67 -7.00 5.94 -6.01
CA VAL A 67 -5.62 6.43 -5.99
C VAL A 67 -5.55 7.66 -6.86
N ALA A 68 -5.21 8.79 -6.23
CA ALA A 68 -5.09 10.04 -6.95
C ALA A 68 -3.76 10.14 -7.67
N ALA A 69 -2.70 9.68 -7.01
CA ALA A 69 -1.36 9.76 -7.56
C ALA A 69 -0.44 8.86 -6.76
N PHE A 70 0.68 8.52 -7.34
CA PHE A 70 1.70 7.80 -6.59
C PHE A 70 3.06 8.09 -7.21
N TYR A 71 4.11 7.94 -6.39
CA TYR A 71 5.46 8.12 -6.88
C TYR A 71 6.43 7.30 -6.05
N ASP A 72 7.52 6.88 -6.67
CA ASP A 72 8.56 6.15 -5.95
C ASP A 72 9.39 7.11 -5.12
N GLU A 73 9.82 6.65 -3.97
CA GLU A 73 10.74 7.42 -3.17
C GLU A 73 12.14 7.29 -3.76
N SER A 74 13.03 8.17 -3.34
CA SER A 74 14.35 8.26 -3.94
C SER A 74 15.14 6.97 -3.85
N ASP A 75 14.92 6.17 -2.83
CA ASP A 75 15.64 4.92 -2.68
C ASP A 75 15.01 3.80 -3.52
N ARG A 76 13.86 4.07 -4.12
CA ARG A 76 13.15 3.11 -4.97
C ARG A 76 12.71 1.85 -4.26
N GLY A 77 12.80 1.84 -2.94
CA GLY A 77 12.33 0.70 -2.16
C GLY A 77 10.88 0.83 -1.76
N SER A 78 10.28 2.00 -1.99
CA SER A 78 8.91 2.23 -1.58
C SER A 78 8.22 3.20 -2.53
N THR A 79 6.89 3.18 -2.50
CA THR A 79 6.05 4.05 -3.29
C THR A 79 5.10 4.78 -2.35
N VAL A 80 5.03 6.09 -2.51
CA VAL A 80 4.08 6.90 -1.75
C VAL A 80 2.82 7.04 -2.57
N VAL A 81 1.69 6.80 -1.94
CA VAL A 81 0.40 6.78 -2.61
C VAL A 81 -0.51 7.83 -1.99
N THR A 82 -1.06 8.68 -2.83
CA THR A 82 -2.04 9.67 -2.40
C THR A 82 -3.43 9.12 -2.72
N LEU A 83 -4.28 9.04 -1.71
CA LEU A 83 -5.62 8.48 -1.84
C LEU A 83 -6.65 9.58 -1.97
N ARG A 84 -7.70 9.30 -2.76
CA ARG A 84 -8.84 10.20 -2.84
C ARG A 84 -9.78 9.84 -1.70
N THR A 85 -9.82 10.69 -0.70
CA THR A 85 -10.77 10.48 0.37
C THR A 85 -12.06 11.11 -0.10
N SER A 86 -13.07 10.37 -0.15
CA SER A 86 -14.24 10.88 -0.71
C SER A 86 -14.90 11.84 0.18
N GLN A 87 -15.51 12.28 -0.30
CA GLN A 87 -16.40 12.85 0.21
C GLN A 87 -17.26 12.91 -0.22
#